data_4b795b37e0328b88f617f4052438b9af
#
_entry.id   4b795b37e0328b88f617f4052438b9af
#
_cell.length_a   1.000
_cell.length_b   1.000
_cell.length_c   1.000
_cell.angle_alpha   90.00
_cell.angle_beta   90.00
_cell.angle_gamma   90.00
#
_symmetry.space_group_name_H-M   'P 1'
#
loop_
_entity.id
_entity.type
_entity.pdbx_description
1 polymer ?
#
loop_
_entity_poly.entity_id
_entity_poly.type
_entity_poly.pdbx_seq_one_letter_code
_entity_poly.pdbx_strand_id
1 'polypeptide(L)'
;MFIEFIHRHLGVCSYKDLPRFAKSDPKFWNLISLLGPEAPDPAKSGFRDHHRACFHDVGSSDGEGNTLANLETMRAVLKFVDRRPGEPMLVHCAMGVSRSTATALVILLRGAIAEGTPEKVTACVDAIFQIRPQARPNSFVLFTGLQCFLGDAEAKAVLKKAYADPRMGILRDPMVLGGD
;
A
#
# COMPACT_ATOMS: atom_id res chain seq x y z
N MET A 1 -5.72 6.94 11.20
CA MET A 1 -6.31 6.02 12.18
C MET A 1 -5.18 5.28 12.89
N PHE A 2 -5.24 5.12 14.19
CA PHE A 2 -4.31 4.23 14.92
C PHE A 2 -4.73 2.77 14.71
N ILE A 3 -3.76 1.91 14.41
CA ILE A 3 -3.99 0.49 14.18
C ILE A 3 -3.25 -0.30 15.27
N GLU A 4 -4.02 -0.88 16.17
CA GLU A 4 -3.52 -1.57 17.36
C GLU A 4 -2.51 -2.68 17.05
N PHE A 5 -2.87 -3.59 16.14
CA PHE A 5 -2.05 -4.77 15.81
C PHE A 5 -0.77 -4.50 15.02
N ILE A 6 -0.51 -3.24 14.64
CA ILE A 6 0.79 -2.81 14.10
C ILE A 6 1.36 -1.64 14.90
N HIS A 7 0.74 -1.29 16.02
CA HIS A 7 1.12 -0.18 16.93
C HIS A 7 1.46 1.11 16.19
N ARG A 8 0.64 1.51 15.19
CA ARG A 8 0.98 2.61 14.29
C ARG A 8 -0.25 3.40 13.83
N HIS A 9 -0.08 4.71 13.67
CA HIS A 9 -1.01 5.50 12.88
C HIS A 9 -0.77 5.26 11.38
N LEU A 10 -1.82 4.89 10.67
CA LEU A 10 -1.80 4.72 9.21
C LEU A 10 -2.89 5.60 8.58
N GLY A 11 -2.51 6.33 7.54
CA GLY A 11 -3.40 7.16 6.74
C GLY A 11 -3.23 6.89 5.25
N VAL A 12 -4.31 7.09 4.50
CA VAL A 12 -4.32 7.03 3.03
C VAL A 12 -5.00 8.27 2.48
N CYS A 13 -4.37 8.94 1.51
CA CYS A 13 -4.96 10.12 0.90
C CYS A 13 -4.65 10.23 -0.61
N SER A 14 -5.32 11.18 -1.28
CA SER A 14 -4.97 11.61 -2.64
C SER A 14 -3.82 12.62 -2.61
N TYR A 15 -3.19 12.83 -3.78
CA TYR A 15 -2.21 13.91 -3.96
C TYR A 15 -2.78 15.29 -3.57
N LYS A 16 -4.05 15.55 -3.90
CA LYS A 16 -4.74 16.82 -3.60
C LYS A 16 -4.94 17.06 -2.10
N ASP A 17 -5.05 15.99 -1.31
CA ASP A 17 -5.29 16.07 0.14
C ASP A 17 -4.00 16.32 0.95
N LEU A 18 -2.81 16.13 0.36
CA LEU A 18 -1.52 16.27 1.06
C LEU A 18 -1.35 17.59 1.80
N PRO A 19 -1.70 18.76 1.22
CA PRO A 19 -1.55 20.04 1.93
C PRO A 19 -2.36 20.14 3.22
N ARG A 20 -3.51 19.42 3.29
CA ARG A 20 -4.33 19.36 4.50
C ARG A 20 -3.58 18.61 5.62
N PHE A 21 -3.01 17.45 5.31
CA PHE A 21 -2.23 16.67 6.30
C PHE A 21 -0.97 17.42 6.76
N ALA A 22 -0.27 18.07 5.84
CA ALA A 22 0.91 18.86 6.16
C ALA A 22 0.61 20.07 7.07
N LYS A 23 -0.60 20.64 6.98
CA LYS A 23 -1.03 21.79 7.80
C LYS A 23 -1.62 21.37 9.15
N SER A 24 -2.45 20.29 9.17
CA SER A 24 -3.12 19.87 10.42
C SER A 24 -2.15 19.30 11.43
N ASP A 25 -1.17 18.51 10.97
CA ASP A 25 -0.23 17.81 11.83
C ASP A 25 1.22 17.95 11.32
N PRO A 26 1.83 19.15 11.43
CA PRO A 26 3.19 19.38 10.91
C PRO A 26 4.21 18.43 11.52
N LYS A 27 4.97 17.74 10.65
CA LYS A 27 6.00 16.76 11.05
C LYS A 27 5.49 15.54 11.84
N PHE A 28 4.20 15.28 11.86
CA PHE A 28 3.64 14.06 12.45
C PHE A 28 3.85 12.85 11.51
N TRP A 29 3.53 13.02 10.22
CA TRP A 29 3.51 11.94 9.24
C TRP A 29 4.85 11.72 8.55
N ASN A 30 5.28 10.47 8.42
CA ASN A 30 6.22 10.02 7.40
C ASN A 30 5.44 9.73 6.12
N LEU A 31 5.85 10.32 4.99
CA LEU A 31 5.13 10.29 3.73
C LEU A 31 5.67 9.20 2.80
N ILE A 32 4.78 8.38 2.24
CA ILE A 32 5.06 7.45 1.15
C ILE A 32 4.28 7.90 -0.08
N SER A 33 4.99 8.27 -1.14
CA SER A 33 4.42 8.74 -2.41
C SER A 33 4.54 7.68 -3.49
N LEU A 34 3.41 7.27 -4.05
CA LEU A 34 3.32 6.27 -5.11
C LEU A 34 2.79 6.95 -6.38
N LEU A 35 3.70 7.38 -7.23
CA LEU A 35 3.41 8.21 -8.40
C LEU A 35 4.08 7.64 -9.65
N GLY A 36 3.59 7.98 -10.84
CA GLY A 36 4.29 7.71 -12.09
C GLY A 36 5.62 8.48 -12.16
N PRO A 37 6.57 8.02 -12.98
CA PRO A 37 7.87 8.70 -13.14
C PRO A 37 7.75 10.17 -13.56
N GLU A 38 6.74 10.48 -14.37
CA GLU A 38 6.45 11.79 -14.92
C GLU A 38 5.79 12.76 -13.92
N ALA A 39 5.25 12.23 -12.82
CA ALA A 39 4.52 13.05 -11.87
C ALA A 39 5.49 13.92 -11.03
N PRO A 40 5.13 15.19 -10.75
CA PRO A 40 5.97 16.04 -9.93
C PRO A 40 6.07 15.52 -8.50
N ASP A 41 7.21 15.81 -7.86
CA ASP A 41 7.38 15.53 -6.43
C ASP A 41 6.39 16.34 -5.60
N PRO A 42 5.75 15.73 -4.60
CA PRO A 42 4.95 16.48 -3.65
C PRO A 42 5.85 17.38 -2.80
N ALA A 43 5.29 18.49 -2.32
CA ALA A 43 5.96 19.34 -1.37
C ALA A 43 6.31 18.55 -0.10
N LYS A 44 7.60 18.48 0.23
CA LYS A 44 8.13 17.74 1.38
C LYS A 44 7.98 18.51 2.71
N SER A 45 7.75 19.81 2.63
CA SER A 45 7.51 20.65 3.79
C SER A 45 6.26 20.21 4.55
N GLY A 46 6.38 20.06 5.86
CA GLY A 46 5.28 19.61 6.71
C GLY A 46 5.26 18.13 7.02
N PHE A 47 6.03 17.28 6.34
CA PHE A 47 6.21 15.86 6.68
C PHE A 47 7.51 15.63 7.45
N ARG A 48 7.55 14.58 8.28
CA ARG A 48 8.72 14.21 9.06
C ARG A 48 9.84 13.69 8.17
N ASP A 49 9.48 12.75 7.29
CA ASP A 49 10.36 12.18 6.28
C ASP A 49 9.53 11.78 5.06
N HIS A 50 10.20 11.47 3.94
CA HIS A 50 9.53 11.17 2.68
C HIS A 50 10.26 10.09 1.88
N HIS A 51 9.49 9.11 1.42
CA HIS A 51 9.92 8.11 0.44
C HIS A 51 9.05 8.18 -0.79
N ARG A 52 9.67 8.23 -1.98
CA ARG A 52 8.98 8.17 -3.26
C ARG A 52 9.26 6.84 -3.95
N ALA A 53 8.20 6.16 -4.35
CA ALA A 53 8.24 4.99 -5.23
C ALA A 53 7.59 5.35 -6.57
N CYS A 54 8.31 5.07 -7.68
CA CYS A 54 7.91 5.48 -9.02
C CYS A 54 7.39 4.28 -9.82
N PHE A 55 6.07 4.24 -10.04
CA PHE A 55 5.42 3.28 -10.94
C PHE A 55 4.00 3.73 -11.27
N HIS A 56 3.49 3.26 -12.42
CA HIS A 56 2.13 3.55 -12.89
C HIS A 56 1.09 2.71 -12.15
N ASP A 57 -0.17 3.13 -12.23
CA ASP A 57 -1.32 2.43 -11.62
C ASP A 57 -1.93 1.44 -12.62
N VAL A 58 -1.21 0.39 -12.93
CA VAL A 58 -1.53 -0.60 -13.96
C VAL A 58 -1.39 -2.03 -13.41
N GLY A 59 -1.93 -3.00 -14.13
CA GLY A 59 -1.74 -4.42 -13.85
C GLY A 59 -0.52 -5.00 -14.57
N SER A 60 -0.25 -6.29 -14.39
CA SER A 60 0.89 -6.96 -15.02
C SER A 60 0.81 -7.03 -16.55
N SER A 61 -0.41 -7.03 -17.11
CA SER A 61 -0.66 -7.07 -18.56
C SER A 61 -0.41 -5.74 -19.29
N ASP A 62 -0.31 -4.64 -18.55
CA ASP A 62 -0.25 -3.28 -19.12
C ASP A 62 1.19 -2.74 -19.15
N GLY A 63 2.18 -3.63 -19.27
CA GLY A 63 3.60 -3.28 -19.17
C GLY A 63 4.14 -2.44 -20.32
N GLU A 64 3.47 -2.39 -21.48
CA GLU A 64 3.94 -1.63 -22.63
C GLU A 64 3.85 -0.12 -22.39
N GLY A 65 5.02 0.55 -22.39
CA GLY A 65 5.12 1.99 -22.11
C GLY A 65 4.90 2.39 -20.65
N ASN A 66 4.61 1.44 -19.75
CA ASN A 66 4.38 1.70 -18.33
C ASN A 66 5.50 1.15 -17.44
N THR A 67 5.85 1.90 -16.40
CA THR A 67 6.71 1.41 -15.32
C THR A 67 5.86 0.63 -14.34
N LEU A 68 6.07 -0.67 -14.22
CA LEU A 68 5.35 -1.53 -13.29
C LEU A 68 5.92 -1.43 -11.87
N ALA A 69 5.08 -1.71 -10.88
CA ALA A 69 5.57 -2.03 -9.54
C ALA A 69 6.45 -3.30 -9.62
N ASN A 70 7.54 -3.33 -8.88
CA ASN A 70 8.45 -4.47 -8.83
C ASN A 70 8.95 -4.72 -7.40
N LEU A 71 9.59 -5.88 -7.21
CA LEU A 71 10.08 -6.29 -5.88
C LEU A 71 11.07 -5.29 -5.28
N GLU A 72 11.96 -4.70 -6.08
CA GLU A 72 12.94 -3.73 -5.61
C GLU A 72 12.25 -2.49 -5.04
N THR A 73 11.32 -1.92 -5.81
CA THR A 73 10.55 -0.74 -5.42
C THR A 73 9.73 -1.01 -4.16
N MET A 74 9.04 -2.16 -4.09
CA MET A 74 8.22 -2.50 -2.93
C MET A 74 9.06 -2.82 -1.69
N ARG A 75 10.22 -3.47 -1.84
CA ARG A 75 11.19 -3.66 -0.76
C ARG A 75 11.72 -2.34 -0.21
N ALA A 76 11.98 -1.36 -1.09
CA ALA A 76 12.41 -0.03 -0.66
C ALA A 76 11.32 0.67 0.19
N VAL A 77 10.06 0.57 -0.22
CA VAL A 77 8.91 1.06 0.57
C VAL A 77 8.86 0.37 1.93
N LEU A 78 8.93 -0.95 1.99
CA LEU A 78 8.88 -1.69 3.26
C LEU A 78 10.08 -1.38 4.16
N LYS A 79 11.27 -1.26 3.60
CA LYS A 79 12.47 -0.83 4.33
C LYS A 79 12.34 0.57 4.93
N PHE A 80 11.66 1.50 4.23
CA PHE A 80 11.34 2.82 4.78
C PHE A 80 10.42 2.72 5.99
N VAL A 81 9.42 1.84 5.94
CA VAL A 81 8.48 1.56 7.04
C VAL A 81 9.18 0.90 8.23
N ASP A 82 10.02 -0.12 7.97
CA ASP A 82 10.71 -0.92 9.00
C ASP A 82 11.71 -0.09 9.82
N ARG A 83 12.35 0.89 9.19
CA ARG A 83 13.28 1.80 9.88
C ARG A 83 12.59 2.77 10.84
N ARG A 84 11.25 2.78 10.88
CA ARG A 84 10.42 3.71 11.67
C ARG A 84 9.35 2.95 12.44
N PRO A 85 9.77 2.07 13.39
CA PRO A 85 8.81 1.26 14.15
C PRO A 85 7.87 2.18 14.95
N GLY A 86 6.57 1.90 14.88
CA GLY A 86 5.54 2.68 15.58
C GLY A 86 5.27 4.09 15.04
N GLU A 87 6.13 4.63 14.18
CA GLU A 87 5.93 6.00 13.67
C GLU A 87 4.77 6.09 12.67
N PRO A 88 4.05 7.23 12.66
CA PRO A 88 2.92 7.45 11.75
C PRO A 88 3.33 7.40 10.28
N MET A 89 2.53 6.70 9.45
CA MET A 89 2.71 6.60 8.01
C MET A 89 1.49 7.14 7.26
N LEU A 90 1.74 8.04 6.31
CA LEU A 90 0.75 8.52 5.35
C LEU A 90 1.13 8.01 3.96
N VAL A 91 0.26 7.22 3.35
CA VAL A 91 0.48 6.66 2.02
C VAL A 91 -0.43 7.37 1.02
N HIS A 92 0.12 7.90 -0.05
CA HIS A 92 -0.68 8.53 -1.08
C HIS A 92 -0.30 8.06 -2.50
N CYS A 93 -1.25 8.20 -3.40
CA CYS A 93 -1.06 8.16 -4.84
C CYS A 93 -1.84 9.31 -5.49
N ALA A 94 -2.03 9.32 -6.80
CA ALA A 94 -2.79 10.37 -7.46
C ALA A 94 -4.18 10.56 -6.86
N MET A 95 -4.98 9.49 -6.79
CA MET A 95 -6.38 9.49 -6.32
C MET A 95 -6.55 9.02 -4.87
N GLY A 96 -5.56 8.39 -4.28
CA GLY A 96 -5.70 7.80 -2.94
C GLY A 96 -6.65 6.60 -2.89
N VAL A 97 -6.78 5.83 -3.97
CA VAL A 97 -7.78 4.77 -4.11
C VAL A 97 -7.17 3.41 -4.44
N SER A 98 -6.16 3.36 -5.32
CA SER A 98 -5.63 2.13 -5.89
C SER A 98 -4.23 1.79 -5.33
N ARG A 99 -3.14 2.37 -5.85
CA ARG A 99 -1.74 2.11 -5.41
C ARG A 99 -1.55 2.32 -3.91
N SER A 100 -2.06 3.42 -3.39
CA SER A 100 -1.90 3.79 -1.97
C SER A 100 -2.65 2.84 -1.03
N THR A 101 -3.84 2.40 -1.40
CA THR A 101 -4.61 1.45 -0.59
C THR A 101 -4.00 0.04 -0.65
N ALA A 102 -3.48 -0.38 -1.81
CA ALA A 102 -2.74 -1.63 -1.95
C ALA A 102 -1.48 -1.64 -1.06
N THR A 103 -0.67 -0.58 -1.13
CA THR A 103 0.55 -0.47 -0.33
C THR A 103 0.25 -0.38 1.18
N ALA A 104 -0.78 0.37 1.57
CA ALA A 104 -1.21 0.42 2.97
C ALA A 104 -1.68 -0.95 3.47
N LEU A 105 -2.39 -1.72 2.62
CA LEU A 105 -2.78 -3.10 2.95
C LEU A 105 -1.57 -4.03 3.07
N VAL A 106 -0.54 -3.88 2.23
CA VAL A 106 0.75 -4.60 2.38
C VAL A 106 1.39 -4.32 3.75
N ILE A 107 1.40 -3.06 4.19
CA ILE A 107 1.95 -2.66 5.49
C ILE A 107 1.18 -3.33 6.64
N LEU A 108 -0.15 -3.34 6.57
CA LEU A 108 -1.03 -3.99 7.55
C LEU A 108 -0.80 -5.49 7.62
N LEU A 109 -0.81 -6.17 6.45
CA LEU A 109 -0.63 -7.62 6.34
C LEU A 109 0.75 -8.05 6.82
N ARG A 110 1.81 -7.30 6.49
CA ARG A 110 3.16 -7.56 6.97
C ARG A 110 3.23 -7.53 8.50
N GLY A 111 2.63 -6.51 9.13
CA GLY A 111 2.59 -6.42 10.58
C GLY A 111 1.81 -7.56 11.23
N ALA A 112 0.63 -7.86 10.70
CA ALA A 112 -0.21 -8.95 11.21
C ALA A 112 0.50 -10.32 11.09
N ILE A 113 1.18 -10.59 9.98
CA ILE A 113 1.90 -11.86 9.76
C ILE A 113 3.16 -11.92 10.64
N ALA A 114 3.89 -10.83 10.81
CA ALA A 114 5.04 -10.77 11.71
C ALA A 114 4.67 -11.06 13.17
N GLU A 115 3.43 -10.73 13.57
CA GLU A 115 2.89 -11.10 14.90
C GLU A 115 2.34 -12.55 14.97
N GLY A 116 2.51 -13.34 13.91
CA GLY A 116 2.03 -14.73 13.86
C GLY A 116 0.50 -14.88 13.78
N THR A 117 -0.19 -13.88 13.23
CA THR A 117 -1.65 -13.85 13.15
C THR A 117 -2.16 -13.72 11.69
N PRO A 118 -1.88 -14.74 10.82
CA PRO A 118 -2.29 -14.71 9.42
C PRO A 118 -3.83 -14.71 9.23
N GLU A 119 -4.59 -15.09 10.27
CA GLU A 119 -6.06 -14.97 10.31
C GLU A 119 -6.54 -13.54 10.29
N LYS A 120 -5.73 -12.56 10.65
CA LYS A 120 -6.06 -11.12 10.63
C LYS A 120 -6.19 -10.51 9.22
N VAL A 121 -6.14 -11.28 8.14
CA VAL A 121 -6.32 -10.75 6.77
C VAL A 121 -7.62 -9.94 6.66
N THR A 122 -8.73 -10.47 7.17
CA THR A 122 -10.03 -9.77 7.16
C THR A 122 -9.97 -8.47 7.96
N ALA A 123 -9.34 -8.46 9.13
CA ALA A 123 -9.17 -7.25 9.94
C ALA A 123 -8.31 -6.19 9.22
N CYS A 124 -7.29 -6.62 8.45
CA CYS A 124 -6.50 -5.71 7.61
C CYS A 124 -7.35 -5.09 6.49
N VAL A 125 -8.22 -5.89 5.86
CA VAL A 125 -9.16 -5.40 4.84
C VAL A 125 -10.15 -4.42 5.45
N ASP A 126 -10.73 -4.74 6.60
CA ASP A 126 -11.63 -3.83 7.33
C ASP A 126 -10.95 -2.50 7.67
N ALA A 127 -9.71 -2.55 8.15
CA ALA A 127 -8.94 -1.36 8.47
C ALA A 127 -8.73 -0.46 7.24
N ILE A 128 -8.44 -1.03 6.06
CA ILE A 128 -8.31 -0.25 4.82
C ILE A 128 -9.61 0.46 4.46
N PHE A 129 -10.76 -0.22 4.56
CA PHE A 129 -12.05 0.40 4.25
C PHE A 129 -12.50 1.42 5.31
N GLN A 130 -12.06 1.29 6.56
CA GLN A 130 -12.25 2.33 7.58
C GLN A 130 -11.38 3.57 7.30
N ILE A 131 -10.13 3.39 6.87
CA ILE A 131 -9.22 4.50 6.50
C ILE A 131 -9.70 5.18 5.22
N ARG A 132 -10.12 4.40 4.22
CA ARG A 132 -10.49 4.86 2.88
C ARG A 132 -11.69 4.07 2.35
N PRO A 133 -12.94 4.52 2.61
CA PRO A 133 -14.16 3.78 2.22
C PRO A 133 -14.27 3.47 0.72
N GLN A 134 -13.70 4.33 -0.15
CA GLN A 134 -13.66 4.14 -1.59
C GLN A 134 -12.41 3.37 -2.08
N ALA A 135 -11.72 2.65 -1.22
CA ALA A 135 -10.56 1.85 -1.60
C ALA A 135 -10.88 0.88 -2.76
N ARG A 136 -9.92 0.75 -3.66
CA ARG A 136 -9.88 -0.25 -4.74
C ARG A 136 -8.42 -0.66 -4.91
N PRO A 137 -7.88 -1.48 -4.00
CA PRO A 137 -6.47 -1.83 -4.01
C PRO A 137 -6.07 -2.48 -5.33
N ASN A 138 -4.98 -1.99 -5.92
CA ASN A 138 -4.39 -2.58 -7.11
C ASN A 138 -3.85 -3.99 -6.77
N SER A 139 -4.38 -5.03 -7.43
CA SER A 139 -4.05 -6.43 -7.13
C SER A 139 -2.59 -6.76 -7.42
N PHE A 140 -2.02 -6.20 -8.50
CA PHE A 140 -0.63 -6.42 -8.87
C PHE A 140 0.33 -5.77 -7.86
N VAL A 141 0.07 -4.53 -7.45
CA VAL A 141 0.85 -3.84 -6.40
C VAL A 141 0.77 -4.60 -5.07
N LEU A 142 -0.42 -5.06 -4.70
CA LEU A 142 -0.63 -5.85 -3.49
C LEU A 142 0.14 -7.16 -3.55
N PHE A 143 0.03 -7.91 -4.65
CA PHE A 143 0.75 -9.17 -4.85
C PHE A 143 2.27 -8.97 -4.78
N THR A 144 2.81 -8.03 -5.56
CA THR A 144 4.24 -7.70 -5.55
C THR A 144 4.74 -7.31 -4.16
N GLY A 145 3.93 -6.56 -3.42
CA GLY A 145 4.25 -6.20 -2.03
C GLY A 145 4.28 -7.40 -1.09
N LEU A 146 3.33 -8.35 -1.22
CA LEU A 146 3.30 -9.59 -0.45
C LEU A 146 4.51 -10.48 -0.74
N GLN A 147 4.91 -10.61 -2.01
CA GLN A 147 6.12 -11.35 -2.41
C GLN A 147 7.42 -10.83 -1.78
N CYS A 148 7.43 -9.60 -1.24
CA CYS A 148 8.61 -9.08 -0.55
C CYS A 148 8.94 -9.81 0.76
N PHE A 149 7.98 -10.53 1.35
CA PHE A 149 8.14 -11.20 2.65
C PHE A 149 7.42 -12.56 2.74
N LEU A 150 6.72 -12.97 1.69
CA LEU A 150 6.10 -14.29 1.55
C LEU A 150 6.63 -14.98 0.29
N GLY A 151 6.56 -16.30 0.24
CA GLY A 151 6.70 -17.06 -0.99
C GLY A 151 5.50 -16.87 -1.93
N ASP A 152 5.66 -17.15 -3.23
CA ASP A 152 4.63 -16.93 -4.24
C ASP A 152 3.28 -17.61 -3.92
N ALA A 153 3.32 -18.88 -3.49
CA ALA A 153 2.11 -19.61 -3.14
C ALA A 153 1.37 -18.98 -1.95
N GLU A 154 2.11 -18.57 -0.93
CA GLU A 154 1.57 -17.94 0.26
C GLU A 154 1.02 -16.53 -0.06
N ALA A 155 1.75 -15.74 -0.85
CA ALA A 155 1.30 -14.43 -1.32
C ALA A 155 -0.02 -14.54 -2.10
N LYS A 156 -0.14 -15.53 -3.00
CA LYS A 156 -1.39 -15.83 -3.73
C LYS A 156 -2.52 -16.22 -2.78
N ALA A 157 -2.24 -17.06 -1.77
CA ALA A 157 -3.26 -17.48 -0.80
C ALA A 157 -3.78 -16.29 0.03
N VAL A 158 -2.89 -15.44 0.54
CA VAL A 158 -3.26 -14.21 1.28
C VAL A 158 -4.06 -13.27 0.38
N LEU A 159 -3.65 -13.09 -0.86
CA LEU A 159 -4.35 -12.24 -1.81
C LEU A 159 -5.75 -12.76 -2.12
N LYS A 160 -5.90 -14.06 -2.42
CA LYS A 160 -7.22 -14.68 -2.65
C LYS A 160 -8.12 -14.49 -1.42
N LYS A 161 -7.59 -14.67 -0.20
CA LYS A 161 -8.33 -14.44 1.04
C LYS A 161 -8.78 -12.98 1.19
N ALA A 162 -7.92 -12.01 0.85
CA ALA A 162 -8.29 -10.59 0.89
C ALA A 162 -9.38 -10.26 -0.14
N TYR A 163 -9.26 -10.76 -1.36
CA TYR A 163 -10.25 -10.57 -2.44
C TYR A 163 -11.51 -11.42 -2.32
N ALA A 164 -11.61 -12.29 -1.32
CA ALA A 164 -12.88 -12.90 -0.94
C ALA A 164 -13.87 -11.89 -0.34
N ASP A 165 -13.38 -10.74 0.14
CA ASP A 165 -14.22 -9.62 0.54
C ASP A 165 -14.75 -8.88 -0.72
N PRO A 166 -16.09 -8.77 -0.91
CA PRO A 166 -16.66 -8.17 -2.11
C PRO A 166 -16.30 -6.68 -2.27
N ARG A 167 -15.93 -5.99 -1.21
CA ARG A 167 -15.48 -4.59 -1.25
C ARG A 167 -14.16 -4.42 -2.01
N MET A 168 -13.31 -5.44 -2.01
CA MET A 168 -12.02 -5.45 -2.73
C MET A 168 -12.18 -5.40 -4.26
N GLY A 169 -13.34 -5.80 -4.77
CA GLY A 169 -13.62 -5.90 -6.20
C GLY A 169 -13.22 -7.25 -6.77
N ILE A 170 -13.02 -7.32 -8.09
CA ILE A 170 -12.72 -8.57 -8.79
C ILE A 170 -11.21 -8.67 -9.01
N LEU A 171 -10.64 -9.79 -8.59
CA LEU A 171 -9.26 -10.13 -8.89
C LEU A 171 -9.15 -10.55 -10.37
N ARG A 172 -8.45 -9.76 -11.19
CA ARG A 172 -8.37 -9.96 -12.66
C ARG A 172 -6.96 -10.09 -13.20
N ASP A 173 -5.94 -9.79 -12.39
CA ASP A 173 -4.55 -9.78 -12.86
C ASP A 173 -4.07 -11.20 -13.20
N PRO A 174 -3.64 -11.48 -14.47
CA PRO A 174 -3.25 -12.82 -14.92
C PRO A 174 -2.06 -13.39 -14.13
N MET A 175 -1.08 -12.55 -13.79
CA MET A 175 0.09 -12.96 -13.01
C MET A 175 -0.27 -13.44 -11.61
N VAL A 176 -1.33 -12.85 -11.07
CA VAL A 176 -1.84 -13.16 -9.74
C VAL A 176 -2.69 -14.41 -9.75
N LEU A 177 -3.53 -14.55 -10.77
CA LEU A 177 -4.42 -15.71 -10.90
C LEU A 177 -3.66 -17.01 -11.20
N GLY A 178 -2.44 -16.89 -11.78
CA GLY A 178 -1.59 -18.02 -12.14
C GLY A 178 -2.27 -18.88 -13.18
N GLY A 179 -1.87 -18.76 -14.46
CA GLY A 179 -2.06 -19.85 -15.38
C GLY A 179 -1.15 -20.99 -14.91
N ASP A 180 -1.72 -22.17 -14.70
CA ASP A 180 -0.98 -23.43 -14.69
C ASP A 180 -0.38 -23.66 -16.08
#